data_33af5538db6942696a0277414f59cd5c
#
_entry.id   33af5538db6942696a0277414f59cd5c
#
_cell.length_a   1.000
_cell.length_b   1.000
_cell.length_c   1.000
_cell.angle_alpha   90.00
_cell.angle_beta   90.00
_cell.angle_gamma   90.00
#
_symmetry.space_group_name_H-M   'P 1'
#
loop_
_entity.id
_entity.type
_entity.pdbx_description
1 polymer ?
#
loop_
_entity_poly.entity_id
_entity_poly.type
_entity_poly.pdbx_seq_one_letter_code
_entity_poly.pdbx_strand_id
1 'polypeptide(L)'
;MPPLNLLIKPASGSCDMRCGYCFYADEMARRAVPLRGVMTAETARLLIDRALAFADGQCLFAFQGGEPTLAGLPFFRDFSAYVREHPAAGRLRVHYALQTNGLTLDEAWMDWLRRERVLVGVSLDGPKDLHDSQRLDAQGKGTFQRVTAAIRLLERSGVDYNILTVVHGGNVRRAQRLYRFFTESGFRYQQYIECLDPLGCEPGRQSWSLTPERFGQYLKDLFDCWYQDAQRGQRKYNRYFDNLLLLLQGRWPE
;
A
#
# COMPACT_ATOMS: atom_id res chain seq x y z
N MET A 1 -8.91 -26.15 6.32
CA MET A 1 -8.56 -24.83 6.91
C MET A 1 -8.71 -23.77 5.82
N PRO A 2 -8.96 -22.49 6.13
CA PRO A 2 -9.16 -21.45 5.12
C PRO A 2 -7.83 -20.92 4.56
N PRO A 3 -7.87 -20.21 3.42
CA PRO A 3 -6.75 -19.36 3.00
C PRO A 3 -6.41 -18.34 4.09
N LEU A 4 -5.13 -18.01 4.25
CA LEU A 4 -4.67 -17.09 5.29
C LEU A 4 -4.02 -15.85 4.67
N ASN A 5 -4.47 -14.67 5.11
CA ASN A 5 -3.85 -13.39 4.78
C ASN A 5 -3.35 -12.73 6.06
N LEU A 6 -2.06 -12.46 6.14
CA LEU A 6 -1.43 -11.83 7.30
C LEU A 6 -0.93 -10.44 6.94
N LEU A 7 -1.29 -9.45 7.76
CA LEU A 7 -0.74 -8.11 7.69
C LEU A 7 0.35 -7.94 8.77
N ILE A 8 1.60 -7.77 8.35
CA ILE A 8 2.78 -7.79 9.20
C ILE A 8 3.40 -6.39 9.25
N LYS A 9 3.72 -5.92 10.46
CA LYS A 9 4.40 -4.64 10.70
C LYS A 9 5.85 -4.89 11.17
N PRO A 10 6.81 -5.18 10.26
CA PRO A 10 8.15 -5.62 10.65
C PRO A 10 8.96 -4.53 11.34
N ALA A 11 8.74 -3.26 11.03
CA ALA A 11 9.38 -2.11 11.66
C ALA A 11 8.47 -1.40 12.67
N SER A 12 7.42 -2.08 13.18
CA SER A 12 6.42 -1.48 14.06
C SER A 12 5.73 -0.27 13.39
N GLY A 13 5.74 0.89 14.05
CA GLY A 13 5.23 2.15 13.50
C GLY A 13 6.32 3.10 13.00
N SER A 14 7.58 2.65 12.94
CA SER A 14 8.69 3.47 12.45
C SER A 14 8.48 3.87 10.99
N CYS A 15 8.70 5.14 10.67
CA CYS A 15 8.59 5.67 9.31
C CYS A 15 9.59 6.82 9.12
N ASP A 16 10.15 6.92 7.92
CA ASP A 16 11.05 8.00 7.49
C ASP A 16 10.28 9.18 6.86
N MET A 17 8.94 9.07 6.78
CA MET A 17 8.04 10.15 6.38
C MET A 17 7.21 10.69 7.55
N ARG A 18 6.65 11.90 7.34
CA ARG A 18 5.73 12.60 8.26
C ARG A 18 4.51 13.10 7.47
N CYS A 19 3.72 12.14 6.97
CA CYS A 19 2.50 12.48 6.22
C CYS A 19 1.47 13.13 7.15
N GLY A 20 0.89 14.27 6.72
CA GLY A 20 -0.02 15.06 7.56
C GLY A 20 -1.26 14.32 8.02
N TYR A 21 -1.77 13.39 7.23
CA TYR A 21 -2.97 12.57 7.50
C TYR A 21 -2.66 11.16 8.03
N CYS A 22 -1.43 10.87 8.47
CA CYS A 22 -1.02 9.50 8.77
C CYS A 22 -1.72 8.95 10.02
N PHE A 23 -2.68 8.03 9.84
CA PHE A 23 -3.39 7.41 10.97
C PHE A 23 -2.49 6.49 11.81
N TYR A 24 -1.42 5.93 11.24
CA TYR A 24 -0.44 5.16 12.02
C TYR A 24 0.33 6.03 13.02
N ALA A 25 0.61 7.29 12.67
CA ALA A 25 1.26 8.22 13.60
C ALA A 25 0.32 8.55 14.77
N ASP A 26 -0.98 8.74 14.50
CA ASP A 26 -2.00 8.96 15.52
C ASP A 26 -2.15 7.73 16.44
N GLU A 27 -2.28 6.53 15.86
CA GLU A 27 -2.35 5.29 16.64
C GLU A 27 -1.12 5.11 17.55
N MET A 28 0.08 5.39 17.04
CA MET A 28 1.32 5.25 17.83
C MET A 28 1.35 6.21 19.02
N ALA A 29 0.91 7.46 18.82
CA ALA A 29 0.85 8.46 19.87
C ALA A 29 -0.05 8.05 21.05
N ARG A 30 -1.00 7.13 20.81
CA ARG A 30 -1.99 6.64 21.80
C ARG A 30 -1.61 5.32 22.45
N ARG A 31 -0.54 4.68 22.02
CA ARG A 31 -0.11 3.38 22.57
C ARG A 31 0.83 3.58 23.77
N ALA A 32 0.67 2.75 24.80
CA ALA A 32 1.60 2.72 25.94
C ALA A 32 3.05 2.42 25.51
N VAL A 33 3.23 1.63 24.44
CA VAL A 33 4.52 1.38 23.81
C VAL A 33 4.40 1.76 22.32
N PRO A 34 4.74 3.00 21.94
CA PRO A 34 4.61 3.49 20.57
C PRO A 34 5.40 2.69 19.53
N LEU A 35 6.64 2.35 19.87
CA LEU A 35 7.57 1.64 18.98
C LEU A 35 8.11 0.40 19.67
N ARG A 36 8.06 -0.75 18.98
CA ARG A 36 8.63 -2.02 19.44
C ARG A 36 9.93 -2.40 18.72
N GLY A 37 10.48 -1.46 17.92
CA GLY A 37 11.63 -1.74 17.07
C GLY A 37 11.32 -2.64 15.89
N VAL A 38 12.37 -3.25 15.35
CA VAL A 38 12.27 -4.22 14.24
C VAL A 38 11.91 -5.60 14.81
N MET A 39 11.05 -6.31 14.11
CA MET A 39 10.66 -7.69 14.46
C MET A 39 11.91 -8.59 14.50
N THR A 40 12.06 -9.34 15.59
CA THR A 40 13.18 -10.28 15.75
C THR A 40 13.01 -11.49 14.82
N ALA A 41 14.13 -12.11 14.45
CA ALA A 41 14.12 -13.34 13.66
C ALA A 41 13.32 -14.47 14.35
N GLU A 42 13.39 -14.57 15.68
CA GLU A 42 12.62 -15.53 16.45
C GLU A 42 11.12 -15.30 16.32
N THR A 43 10.66 -14.04 16.47
CA THR A 43 9.25 -13.69 16.29
C THR A 43 8.78 -13.96 14.87
N ALA A 44 9.60 -13.64 13.86
CA ALA A 44 9.29 -13.88 12.45
C ALA A 44 9.13 -15.40 12.18
N ARG A 45 10.05 -16.23 12.67
CA ARG A 45 9.98 -17.69 12.51
C ARG A 45 8.75 -18.27 13.18
N LEU A 46 8.46 -17.90 14.43
CA LEU A 46 7.26 -18.36 15.13
C LEU A 46 5.97 -17.98 14.41
N LEU A 47 5.92 -16.77 13.84
CA LEU A 47 4.80 -16.31 13.03
C LEU A 47 4.65 -17.18 11.77
N ILE A 48 5.75 -17.45 11.06
CA ILE A 48 5.76 -18.28 9.85
C ILE A 48 5.29 -19.70 10.18
N ASP A 49 5.84 -20.32 11.21
CA ASP A 49 5.49 -21.68 11.63
C ASP A 49 3.99 -21.81 11.89
N ARG A 50 3.41 -20.88 12.64
CA ARG A 50 1.98 -20.87 12.94
C ARG A 50 1.12 -20.58 11.72
N ALA A 51 1.55 -19.64 10.86
CA ALA A 51 0.84 -19.29 9.65
C ALA A 51 0.76 -20.47 8.68
N LEU A 52 1.89 -21.12 8.41
CA LEU A 52 1.97 -22.24 7.48
C LEU A 52 1.32 -23.51 8.03
N ALA A 53 1.29 -23.68 9.37
CA ALA A 53 0.52 -24.77 10.00
C ALA A 53 -0.99 -24.56 9.88
N PHE A 54 -1.47 -23.29 9.95
CA PHE A 54 -2.89 -22.96 9.92
C PHE A 54 -3.47 -22.86 8.51
N ALA A 55 -2.69 -22.35 7.55
CA ALA A 55 -3.17 -22.05 6.19
C ALA A 55 -3.50 -23.32 5.40
N ASP A 56 -4.50 -23.18 4.50
CA ASP A 56 -4.84 -24.20 3.50
C ASP A 56 -4.97 -23.55 2.11
N GLY A 57 -4.40 -24.21 1.10
CA GLY A 57 -4.38 -23.74 -0.29
C GLY A 57 -3.47 -22.54 -0.53
N GLN A 58 -3.59 -21.47 0.24
CA GLN A 58 -2.72 -20.29 0.09
C GLN A 58 -2.43 -19.54 1.39
N CYS A 59 -1.26 -18.88 1.42
CA CYS A 59 -0.85 -17.98 2.50
C CYS A 59 -0.28 -16.69 1.90
N LEU A 60 -0.82 -15.54 2.27
CA LEU A 60 -0.30 -14.22 1.90
C LEU A 60 0.40 -13.58 3.11
N PHE A 61 1.66 -13.24 2.96
CA PHE A 61 2.41 -12.38 3.88
C PHE A 61 2.47 -10.96 3.30
N ALA A 62 1.65 -10.05 3.84
CA ALA A 62 1.59 -8.65 3.44
C ALA A 62 2.32 -7.78 4.46
N PHE A 63 3.37 -7.09 4.04
CA PHE A 63 4.16 -6.20 4.88
C PHE A 63 3.66 -4.76 4.76
N GLN A 64 3.33 -4.15 5.90
CA GLN A 64 2.77 -2.80 5.97
C GLN A 64 3.07 -2.15 7.32
N GLY A 65 2.46 -0.99 7.62
CA GLY A 65 2.55 -0.25 8.90
C GLY A 65 3.79 0.61 8.95
N GLY A 66 3.82 1.81 9.51
CA GLY A 66 4.92 2.74 9.39
C GLY A 66 5.54 2.72 7.97
N GLU A 67 6.85 2.45 7.89
CA GLU A 67 7.51 2.05 6.64
C GLU A 67 8.19 0.67 6.85
N PRO A 68 7.67 -0.40 6.26
CA PRO A 68 8.17 -1.76 6.51
C PRO A 68 9.62 -1.97 6.06
N THR A 69 10.07 -1.26 5.02
CA THR A 69 11.43 -1.38 4.49
C THR A 69 12.52 -0.91 5.47
N LEU A 70 12.15 -0.16 6.51
CA LEU A 70 13.06 0.19 7.61
C LEU A 70 13.52 -1.02 8.45
N ALA A 71 12.87 -2.18 8.30
CA ALA A 71 13.40 -3.43 8.85
C ALA A 71 14.69 -3.89 8.14
N GLY A 72 14.98 -3.32 6.98
CA GLY A 72 16.15 -3.62 6.15
C GLY A 72 15.96 -4.86 5.26
N LEU A 73 16.57 -4.85 4.09
CA LEU A 73 16.49 -5.96 3.12
C LEU A 73 16.91 -7.34 3.67
N PRO A 74 17.91 -7.44 4.57
CA PRO A 74 18.25 -8.73 5.20
C PRO A 74 17.05 -9.40 5.90
N PHE A 75 16.24 -8.63 6.63
CA PHE A 75 15.04 -9.17 7.28
C PHE A 75 14.11 -9.89 6.28
N PHE A 76 13.85 -9.27 5.13
CA PHE A 76 12.95 -9.84 4.13
C PHE A 76 13.55 -11.05 3.42
N ARG A 77 14.85 -11.03 3.17
CA ARG A 77 15.59 -12.18 2.61
C ARG A 77 15.54 -13.39 3.54
N ASP A 78 15.80 -13.17 4.83
CA ASP A 78 15.77 -14.22 5.84
C ASP A 78 14.34 -14.75 6.05
N PHE A 79 13.34 -13.87 6.05
CA PHE A 79 11.93 -14.24 6.14
C PHE A 79 11.52 -15.15 4.98
N SER A 80 11.78 -14.75 3.74
CA SER A 80 11.40 -15.55 2.57
C SER A 80 12.21 -16.83 2.43
N ALA A 81 13.48 -16.84 2.85
CA ALA A 81 14.30 -18.05 2.91
C ALA A 81 13.71 -19.06 3.90
N TYR A 82 13.37 -18.62 5.11
CA TYR A 82 12.77 -19.50 6.12
C TYR A 82 11.42 -20.06 5.68
N VAL A 83 10.57 -19.24 5.03
CA VAL A 83 9.31 -19.74 4.44
C VAL A 83 9.57 -20.81 3.39
N ARG A 84 10.52 -20.62 2.50
CA ARG A 84 10.84 -21.56 1.40
C ARG A 84 11.37 -22.91 1.91
N GLU A 85 12.14 -22.87 2.99
CA GLU A 85 12.73 -24.05 3.62
C GLU A 85 11.74 -24.78 4.56
N HIS A 86 10.61 -24.15 4.89
CA HIS A 86 9.64 -24.74 5.81
C HIS A 86 8.93 -25.95 5.18
N PRO A 87 8.83 -27.11 5.88
CA PRO A 87 8.25 -28.34 5.34
C PRO A 87 6.83 -28.19 4.79
N ALA A 88 6.03 -27.28 5.36
CA ALA A 88 4.67 -27.03 4.91
C ALA A 88 4.56 -26.13 3.69
N ALA A 89 5.64 -25.45 3.27
CA ALA A 89 5.59 -24.48 2.15
C ALA A 89 5.19 -25.15 0.82
N GLY A 90 5.67 -26.37 0.57
CA GLY A 90 5.40 -27.09 -0.68
C GLY A 90 3.93 -27.44 -0.94
N ARG A 91 3.06 -27.40 0.08
CA ARG A 91 1.62 -27.65 -0.04
C ARG A 91 0.78 -26.39 -0.25
N LEU A 92 1.39 -25.21 -0.12
CA LEU A 92 0.70 -23.92 -0.13
C LEU A 92 1.19 -23.05 -1.29
N ARG A 93 0.30 -22.26 -1.84
CA ARG A 93 0.68 -21.12 -2.68
C ARG A 93 1.01 -19.95 -1.77
N VAL A 94 2.29 -19.65 -1.61
CA VAL A 94 2.74 -18.52 -0.79
C VAL A 94 2.86 -17.29 -1.67
N HIS A 95 2.31 -16.17 -1.19
CA HIS A 95 2.35 -14.86 -1.83
C HIS A 95 2.93 -13.83 -0.89
N TYR A 96 3.57 -12.81 -1.47
CA TYR A 96 4.12 -11.67 -0.74
C TYR A 96 3.56 -10.37 -1.29
N ALA A 97 3.24 -9.42 -0.40
CA ALA A 97 2.93 -8.05 -0.75
C ALA A 97 3.72 -7.08 0.15
N LEU A 98 4.09 -5.95 -0.40
CA LEU A 98 4.83 -4.89 0.31
C LEU A 98 4.17 -3.56 0.04
N GLN A 99 3.60 -2.92 1.09
CA GLN A 99 3.11 -1.56 1.02
C GLN A 99 4.18 -0.60 1.52
N THR A 100 4.68 0.28 0.65
CA THR A 100 5.81 1.15 0.95
C THR A 100 5.62 2.58 0.45
N ASN A 101 6.32 3.51 1.08
CA ASN A 101 6.48 4.88 0.59
C ASN A 101 7.54 5.00 -0.54
N GLY A 102 8.33 3.96 -0.77
CA GLY A 102 9.31 3.86 -1.85
C GLY A 102 10.65 4.54 -1.60
N LEU A 103 10.85 5.24 -0.46
CA LEU A 103 12.06 6.06 -0.26
C LEU A 103 13.35 5.26 -0.09
N THR A 104 13.24 4.01 0.35
CA THR A 104 14.38 3.13 0.63
C THR A 104 14.65 2.12 -0.49
N LEU A 105 13.79 2.07 -1.52
CA LEU A 105 13.93 1.11 -2.60
C LEU A 105 15.11 1.47 -3.51
N ASP A 106 16.04 0.55 -3.66
CA ASP A 106 17.20 0.61 -4.53
C ASP A 106 17.36 -0.67 -5.38
N GLU A 107 18.41 -0.78 -6.16
CA GLU A 107 18.67 -1.94 -7.04
C GLU A 107 18.76 -3.27 -6.25
N ALA A 108 19.26 -3.25 -5.02
CA ALA A 108 19.37 -4.45 -4.19
C ALA A 108 18.00 -5.01 -3.77
N TRP A 109 16.99 -4.14 -3.61
CA TRP A 109 15.60 -4.52 -3.36
C TRP A 109 14.97 -5.19 -4.58
N MET A 110 15.29 -4.72 -5.80
CA MET A 110 14.67 -5.22 -7.03
C MET A 110 14.91 -6.72 -7.24
N ASP A 111 16.09 -7.21 -6.92
CA ASP A 111 16.42 -8.63 -7.02
C ASP A 111 15.57 -9.50 -6.10
N TRP A 112 15.32 -9.06 -4.87
CA TRP A 112 14.48 -9.79 -3.93
C TRP A 112 13.00 -9.71 -4.34
N LEU A 113 12.49 -8.51 -4.67
CA LEU A 113 11.10 -8.28 -5.06
C LEU A 113 10.73 -9.14 -6.28
N ARG A 114 11.60 -9.19 -7.28
CA ARG A 114 11.40 -9.99 -8.50
C ARG A 114 11.47 -11.49 -8.23
N ARG A 115 12.48 -11.94 -7.48
CA ARG A 115 12.69 -13.36 -7.17
C ARG A 115 11.52 -13.94 -6.38
N GLU A 116 11.02 -13.22 -5.40
CA GLU A 116 9.90 -13.65 -4.56
C GLU A 116 8.53 -13.25 -5.14
N ARG A 117 8.50 -12.61 -6.32
CA ARG A 117 7.27 -12.14 -7.00
C ARG A 117 6.40 -11.29 -6.08
N VAL A 118 7.02 -10.35 -5.38
CA VAL A 118 6.33 -9.48 -4.43
C VAL A 118 5.47 -8.46 -5.18
N LEU A 119 4.18 -8.37 -4.84
CA LEU A 119 3.34 -7.27 -5.29
C LEU A 119 3.64 -6.02 -4.45
N VAL A 120 4.10 -4.96 -5.09
CA VAL A 120 4.49 -3.72 -4.41
C VAL A 120 3.39 -2.67 -4.53
N GLY A 121 2.83 -2.24 -3.40
CA GLY A 121 1.97 -1.07 -3.33
C GLY A 121 2.80 0.17 -3.04
N VAL A 122 2.84 1.14 -3.97
CA VAL A 122 3.59 2.38 -3.77
C VAL A 122 2.64 3.52 -3.45
N SER A 123 2.94 4.23 -2.36
CA SER A 123 2.15 5.38 -1.91
C SER A 123 2.45 6.62 -2.76
N LEU A 124 1.49 7.05 -3.60
CA LEU A 124 1.61 8.25 -4.43
C LEU A 124 0.26 8.97 -4.55
N ASP A 125 0.16 10.21 -4.07
CA ASP A 125 -1.11 10.95 -3.98
C ASP A 125 -1.37 11.89 -5.19
N GLY A 126 -0.78 11.58 -6.34
CA GLY A 126 -0.99 12.36 -7.57
C GLY A 126 0.22 13.17 -7.99
N PRO A 127 0.03 14.27 -8.74
CA PRO A 127 1.11 15.15 -9.18
C PRO A 127 1.81 15.82 -8.00
N LYS A 128 3.00 16.36 -8.28
CA LYS A 128 3.94 16.84 -7.26
C LYS A 128 3.32 17.77 -6.21
N ASP A 129 2.53 18.73 -6.63
CA ASP A 129 1.91 19.70 -5.73
C ASP A 129 0.90 19.05 -4.75
N LEU A 130 0.14 18.06 -5.21
CA LEU A 130 -0.80 17.33 -4.36
C LEU A 130 -0.06 16.34 -3.45
N HIS A 131 0.90 15.62 -3.98
CA HIS A 131 1.69 14.65 -3.20
C HIS A 131 2.51 15.37 -2.11
N ASP A 132 3.30 16.36 -2.47
CA ASP A 132 4.20 17.06 -1.55
C ASP A 132 3.44 17.97 -0.56
N SER A 133 2.13 18.20 -0.73
CA SER A 133 1.33 18.92 0.25
C SER A 133 1.10 18.14 1.55
N GLN A 134 1.21 16.81 1.51
CA GLN A 134 0.94 15.92 2.63
C GLN A 134 2.06 14.92 2.93
N ARG A 135 2.74 14.43 1.87
CA ARG A 135 3.78 13.39 2.01
C ARG A 135 5.16 14.01 2.08
N LEU A 136 5.52 14.43 3.29
CA LEU A 136 6.81 15.02 3.60
C LEU A 136 7.73 14.00 4.27
N ASP A 137 9.04 14.14 4.07
CA ASP A 137 10.03 13.39 4.83
C ASP A 137 10.21 13.96 6.26
N ALA A 138 11.09 13.35 7.04
CA ALA A 138 11.36 13.77 8.42
C ALA A 138 11.92 15.20 8.53
N GLN A 139 12.45 15.78 7.44
CA GLN A 139 12.96 17.16 7.35
C GLN A 139 11.92 18.14 6.78
N GLY A 140 10.69 17.69 6.53
CA GLY A 140 9.62 18.52 5.97
C GLY A 140 9.77 18.79 4.47
N LYS A 141 10.59 18.02 3.75
CA LYS A 141 10.76 18.13 2.30
C LYS A 141 9.79 17.21 1.55
N GLY A 142 9.28 17.69 0.40
CA GLY A 142 8.45 16.88 -0.48
C GLY A 142 9.17 15.64 -1.01
N THR A 143 8.43 14.55 -1.16
CA THR A 143 9.00 13.23 -1.51
C THR A 143 8.67 12.77 -2.92
N PHE A 144 7.89 13.52 -3.69
CA PHE A 144 7.41 13.14 -5.01
C PHE A 144 8.50 12.64 -5.97
N GLN A 145 9.63 13.36 -6.07
CA GLN A 145 10.71 12.99 -7.00
C GLN A 145 11.36 11.65 -6.61
N ARG A 146 11.56 11.41 -5.31
CA ARG A 146 12.14 10.15 -4.80
C ARG A 146 11.19 8.99 -5.02
N VAL A 147 9.91 9.17 -4.73
CA VAL A 147 8.86 8.14 -4.94
C VAL A 147 8.72 7.79 -6.41
N THR A 148 8.66 8.78 -7.29
CA THR A 148 8.57 8.53 -8.74
C THR A 148 9.84 7.89 -9.31
N ALA A 149 11.00 8.18 -8.76
CA ALA A 149 12.25 7.47 -9.11
C ALA A 149 12.19 5.99 -8.71
N ALA A 150 11.67 5.66 -7.52
CA ALA A 150 11.44 4.29 -7.08
C ALA A 150 10.44 3.54 -7.98
N ILE A 151 9.35 4.19 -8.39
CA ILE A 151 8.39 3.59 -9.32
C ILE A 151 9.07 3.25 -10.66
N ARG A 152 9.84 4.18 -11.23
CA ARG A 152 10.59 3.93 -12.47
C ARG A 152 11.59 2.77 -12.32
N LEU A 153 12.15 2.62 -11.13
CA LEU A 153 13.05 1.50 -10.83
C LEU A 153 12.29 0.16 -10.83
N LEU A 154 11.11 0.10 -10.18
CA LEU A 154 10.23 -1.07 -10.23
C LEU A 154 9.86 -1.44 -11.67
N GLU A 155 9.46 -0.46 -12.48
CA GLU A 155 9.12 -0.66 -13.91
C GLU A 155 10.27 -1.27 -14.71
N ARG A 156 11.46 -0.65 -14.63
CA ARG A 156 12.65 -1.13 -15.36
C ARG A 156 13.07 -2.53 -14.93
N SER A 157 12.82 -2.87 -13.66
CA SER A 157 13.17 -4.17 -13.09
C SER A 157 12.10 -5.24 -13.31
N GLY A 158 10.96 -4.91 -13.93
CA GLY A 158 9.87 -5.85 -14.16
C GLY A 158 9.21 -6.35 -12.88
N VAL A 159 9.18 -5.52 -11.83
CA VAL A 159 8.48 -5.82 -10.57
C VAL A 159 7.03 -5.36 -10.68
N ASP A 160 6.09 -6.23 -10.31
CA ASP A 160 4.68 -5.89 -10.29
C ASP A 160 4.36 -4.87 -9.18
N TYR A 161 3.69 -3.80 -9.55
CA TYR A 161 3.30 -2.76 -8.60
C TYR A 161 1.93 -2.18 -8.88
N ASN A 162 1.34 -1.59 -7.84
CA ASN A 162 0.16 -0.73 -7.91
C ASN A 162 0.41 0.60 -7.19
N ILE A 163 -0.35 1.61 -7.56
CA ILE A 163 -0.33 2.91 -6.89
C ILE A 163 -1.46 2.95 -5.86
N LEU A 164 -1.10 3.32 -4.62
CA LEU A 164 -2.06 3.61 -3.56
C LEU A 164 -2.11 5.12 -3.30
N THR A 165 -3.29 5.68 -3.44
CA THR A 165 -3.56 7.11 -3.25
C THR A 165 -4.51 7.31 -2.09
N VAL A 166 -4.15 8.16 -1.13
CA VAL A 166 -5.08 8.58 -0.08
C VAL A 166 -5.90 9.77 -0.58
N VAL A 167 -7.22 9.61 -0.55
CA VAL A 167 -8.18 10.68 -0.85
C VAL A 167 -8.49 11.40 0.46
N HIS A 168 -8.21 12.70 0.50
CA HIS A 168 -8.37 13.56 1.69
C HIS A 168 -8.96 14.91 1.31
N GLY A 169 -9.32 15.73 2.28
CA GLY A 169 -9.98 17.03 2.05
C GLY A 169 -9.25 17.97 1.07
N GLY A 170 -7.92 17.86 0.97
CA GLY A 170 -7.09 18.68 0.06
C GLY A 170 -7.12 18.24 -1.41
N ASN A 171 -7.37 16.96 -1.69
CA ASN A 171 -7.37 16.42 -3.05
C ASN A 171 -8.74 15.89 -3.54
N VAL A 172 -9.73 15.74 -2.65
CA VAL A 172 -11.04 15.16 -2.96
C VAL A 172 -11.80 15.86 -4.10
N ARG A 173 -11.52 17.11 -4.39
CA ARG A 173 -12.12 17.85 -5.53
C ARG A 173 -11.29 17.76 -6.80
N ARG A 174 -10.31 16.88 -6.87
CA ARG A 174 -9.35 16.77 -7.96
C ARG A 174 -9.36 15.39 -8.65
N ALA A 175 -10.47 14.65 -8.57
CA ALA A 175 -10.60 13.28 -9.11
C ALA A 175 -10.11 13.17 -10.56
N GLN A 176 -10.62 14.05 -11.45
CA GLN A 176 -10.23 14.07 -12.87
C GLN A 176 -8.73 14.35 -13.07
N ARG A 177 -8.16 15.29 -12.29
CA ARG A 177 -6.74 15.63 -12.37
C ARG A 177 -5.86 14.48 -11.92
N LEU A 178 -6.24 13.80 -10.83
CA LEU A 178 -5.55 12.62 -10.31
C LEU A 178 -5.60 11.47 -11.31
N TYR A 179 -6.78 11.15 -11.81
CA TYR A 179 -6.98 10.08 -12.78
C TYR A 179 -6.16 10.33 -14.07
N ARG A 180 -6.22 11.54 -14.61
CA ARG A 180 -5.44 11.93 -15.80
C ARG A 180 -3.95 11.76 -15.56
N PHE A 181 -3.43 12.29 -14.44
CA PHE A 181 -2.02 12.17 -14.08
C PHE A 181 -1.57 10.71 -14.03
N PHE A 182 -2.32 9.82 -13.36
CA PHE A 182 -1.96 8.41 -13.29
C PHE A 182 -2.04 7.71 -14.64
N THR A 183 -3.03 8.04 -15.44
CA THR A 183 -3.21 7.46 -16.77
C THR A 183 -2.09 7.88 -17.73
N GLU A 184 -1.76 9.17 -17.77
CA GLU A 184 -0.68 9.73 -18.59
C GLU A 184 0.70 9.25 -18.13
N SER A 185 0.88 8.98 -16.82
CA SER A 185 2.08 8.37 -16.27
C SER A 185 2.20 6.87 -16.54
N GLY A 186 1.21 6.24 -17.14
CA GLY A 186 1.22 4.81 -17.45
C GLY A 186 0.85 3.89 -16.28
N PHE A 187 0.40 4.42 -15.15
CA PHE A 187 0.06 3.63 -13.97
C PHE A 187 -1.26 2.89 -14.18
N ARG A 188 -1.16 1.58 -14.44
CA ARG A 188 -2.29 0.74 -14.84
C ARG A 188 -3.13 0.25 -13.68
N TYR A 189 -2.52 0.07 -12.50
CA TYR A 189 -3.16 -0.47 -11.32
C TYR A 189 -3.26 0.63 -10.26
N GLN A 190 -4.50 1.03 -9.95
CA GLN A 190 -4.78 2.17 -9.09
C GLN A 190 -5.71 1.76 -7.95
N GLN A 191 -5.36 2.17 -6.74
CA GLN A 191 -6.19 2.00 -5.56
C GLN A 191 -6.34 3.35 -4.86
N TYR A 192 -7.58 3.70 -4.54
CA TYR A 192 -7.94 4.92 -3.85
C TYR A 192 -8.47 4.56 -2.47
N ILE A 193 -7.91 5.19 -1.44
CA ILE A 193 -8.20 4.88 -0.04
C ILE A 193 -8.68 6.17 0.62
N GLU A 194 -9.82 6.10 1.31
CA GLU A 194 -10.33 7.21 2.08
C GLU A 194 -9.44 7.55 3.27
N CYS A 195 -9.23 8.84 3.50
CA CYS A 195 -8.50 9.35 4.65
C CYS A 195 -9.37 9.21 5.91
N LEU A 196 -8.77 8.74 6.98
CA LEU A 196 -9.42 8.64 8.29
C LEU A 196 -9.04 9.83 9.17
N ASP A 197 -10.01 10.35 9.92
CA ASP A 197 -9.76 11.31 10.99
C ASP A 197 -9.05 10.63 12.18
N PRO A 198 -8.31 11.40 13.01
CA PRO A 198 -7.66 10.87 14.20
C PRO A 198 -8.65 10.24 15.19
N LEU A 199 -8.25 9.16 15.83
CA LEU A 199 -9.07 8.46 16.82
C LEU A 199 -9.48 9.41 17.97
N GLY A 200 -10.75 9.37 18.33
CA GLY A 200 -11.31 10.17 19.45
C GLY A 200 -11.37 11.67 19.17
N CYS A 201 -11.10 12.12 17.94
CA CYS A 201 -11.39 13.48 17.51
C CYS A 201 -12.77 13.56 16.89
N GLU A 202 -13.38 14.75 16.97
CA GLU A 202 -14.63 15.00 16.26
C GLU A 202 -14.38 14.96 14.75
N PRO A 203 -15.16 14.18 13.98
CA PRO A 203 -14.99 14.07 12.54
C PRO A 203 -15.08 15.43 11.83
N GLY A 204 -14.26 15.64 10.80
CA GLY A 204 -14.31 16.84 9.98
C GLY A 204 -13.46 18.01 10.49
N ARG A 205 -12.79 17.89 11.62
CA ARG A 205 -12.02 19.01 12.23
C ARG A 205 -10.63 19.25 11.66
N GLN A 206 -10.05 18.27 10.99
CA GLN A 206 -8.72 18.42 10.43
C GLN A 206 -8.75 19.09 9.05
N SER A 207 -7.69 19.79 8.68
CA SER A 207 -7.59 20.41 7.34
C SER A 207 -7.66 19.38 6.20
N TRP A 208 -7.32 18.14 6.49
CA TRP A 208 -7.39 17.00 5.56
C TRP A 208 -8.63 16.13 5.73
N SER A 209 -9.52 16.41 6.68
CA SER A 209 -10.72 15.61 6.92
C SER A 209 -11.55 15.41 5.65
N LEU A 210 -12.02 14.20 5.48
CA LEU A 210 -12.84 13.79 4.35
C LEU A 210 -14.28 13.51 4.83
N THR A 211 -15.26 14.14 4.19
CA THR A 211 -16.65 13.84 4.51
C THR A 211 -17.22 12.79 3.55
N PRO A 212 -18.22 11.98 3.98
CA PRO A 212 -18.85 10.97 3.12
C PRO A 212 -19.40 11.57 1.82
N GLU A 213 -20.02 12.75 1.88
CA GLU A 213 -20.61 13.40 0.71
C GLU A 213 -19.55 13.80 -0.32
N ARG A 214 -18.41 14.35 0.17
CA ARG A 214 -17.28 14.71 -0.71
C ARG A 214 -16.62 13.49 -1.32
N PHE A 215 -16.47 12.43 -0.52
CA PHE A 215 -15.91 11.18 -1.04
C PHE A 215 -16.83 10.51 -2.04
N GLY A 216 -18.16 10.50 -1.78
CA GLY A 216 -19.14 10.01 -2.73
C GLY A 216 -19.13 10.77 -4.05
N GLN A 217 -18.99 12.11 -4.02
CA GLN A 217 -18.83 12.90 -5.25
C GLN A 217 -17.51 12.60 -5.98
N TYR A 218 -16.41 12.46 -5.22
CA TYR A 218 -15.11 12.06 -5.77
C TYR A 218 -15.19 10.72 -6.53
N LEU A 219 -15.88 9.74 -5.94
CA LEU A 219 -16.04 8.42 -6.58
C LEU A 219 -16.87 8.50 -7.87
N LYS A 220 -17.90 9.35 -7.92
CA LYS A 220 -18.68 9.60 -9.14
C LYS A 220 -17.82 10.23 -10.23
N ASP A 221 -17.10 11.31 -9.91
CA ASP A 221 -16.21 12.01 -10.86
C ASP A 221 -15.10 11.08 -11.36
N LEU A 222 -14.56 10.23 -10.49
CA LEU A 222 -13.55 9.24 -10.83
C LEU A 222 -14.13 8.14 -11.74
N PHE A 223 -15.35 7.66 -11.43
CA PHE A 223 -16.05 6.66 -12.22
C PHE A 223 -16.30 7.13 -13.64
N ASP A 224 -16.73 8.38 -13.82
CA ASP A 224 -16.98 8.95 -15.14
C ASP A 224 -15.72 8.93 -16.01
N CYS A 225 -14.57 9.30 -15.45
CA CYS A 225 -13.28 9.22 -16.15
C CYS A 225 -12.92 7.77 -16.51
N TRP A 226 -13.02 6.87 -15.54
CA TRP A 226 -12.69 5.46 -15.71
C TRP A 226 -13.61 4.77 -16.73
N TYR A 227 -14.91 5.07 -16.70
CA TYR A 227 -15.91 4.52 -17.62
C TYR A 227 -15.69 5.00 -19.06
N GLN A 228 -15.39 6.29 -19.25
CA GLN A 228 -15.04 6.83 -20.57
C GLN A 228 -13.82 6.14 -21.18
N ASP A 229 -12.78 5.89 -20.40
CA ASP A 229 -11.60 5.14 -20.85
C ASP A 229 -11.93 3.68 -21.14
N ALA A 230 -12.79 3.06 -20.33
CA ALA A 230 -13.25 1.70 -20.57
C ALA A 230 -14.02 1.57 -21.90
N GLN A 231 -14.89 2.54 -22.23
CA GLN A 231 -15.60 2.59 -23.51
C GLN A 231 -14.66 2.74 -24.72
N ARG A 232 -13.50 3.38 -24.53
CA ARG A 232 -12.46 3.53 -25.57
C ARG A 232 -11.51 2.33 -25.65
N GLY A 233 -11.74 1.26 -24.88
CA GLY A 233 -10.86 0.11 -24.79
C GLY A 233 -9.56 0.35 -24.00
N GLN A 234 -9.49 1.44 -23.25
CA GLN A 234 -8.30 1.84 -22.47
C GLN A 234 -8.49 1.66 -20.96
N ARG A 235 -9.32 0.70 -20.55
CA ARG A 235 -9.64 0.45 -19.15
C ARG A 235 -8.37 0.25 -18.31
N LYS A 236 -8.30 0.99 -17.20
CA LYS A 236 -7.31 0.79 -16.13
C LYS A 236 -7.94 -0.06 -15.04
N TYR A 237 -7.13 -0.86 -14.35
CA TYR A 237 -7.60 -1.55 -13.16
C TYR A 237 -7.79 -0.54 -12.02
N ASN A 238 -9.01 -0.50 -11.49
CA ASN A 238 -9.37 0.27 -10.30
C ASN A 238 -10.05 -0.68 -9.33
N ARG A 239 -9.35 -1.03 -8.25
CA ARG A 239 -9.83 -2.04 -7.29
C ARG A 239 -11.25 -1.77 -6.79
N TYR A 240 -11.60 -0.51 -6.55
CA TYR A 240 -12.94 -0.15 -6.06
C TYR A 240 -14.02 -0.50 -7.10
N PHE A 241 -13.85 -0.05 -8.35
CA PHE A 241 -14.84 -0.26 -9.40
C PHE A 241 -14.84 -1.71 -9.91
N ASP A 242 -13.67 -2.33 -10.02
CA ASP A 242 -13.58 -3.73 -10.41
C ASP A 242 -14.27 -4.64 -9.39
N ASN A 243 -14.13 -4.37 -8.09
CA ASN A 243 -14.84 -5.10 -7.04
C ASN A 243 -16.36 -4.86 -7.09
N LEU A 244 -16.82 -3.63 -7.34
CA LEU A 244 -18.25 -3.35 -7.52
C LEU A 244 -18.83 -4.10 -8.72
N LEU A 245 -18.11 -4.17 -9.84
CA LEU A 245 -18.54 -4.95 -11.00
C LEU A 245 -18.63 -6.45 -10.70
N LEU A 246 -17.69 -7.01 -9.93
CA LEU A 246 -17.75 -8.41 -9.50
C LEU A 246 -18.99 -8.65 -8.64
N LEU A 247 -19.28 -7.78 -7.68
CA LEU A 247 -20.49 -7.88 -6.85
C LEU A 247 -21.78 -7.82 -7.67
N LEU A 248 -21.87 -6.93 -8.65
CA LEU A 248 -23.02 -6.84 -9.56
C LEU A 248 -23.19 -8.10 -10.41
N GLN A 249 -22.11 -8.84 -10.67
CA GLN A 249 -22.12 -10.12 -11.38
C GLN A 249 -22.38 -11.33 -10.47
N GLY A 250 -22.62 -11.11 -9.16
CA GLY A 250 -22.79 -12.18 -8.18
C GLY A 250 -21.48 -12.92 -7.85
N ARG A 251 -20.33 -12.30 -8.11
CA ARG A 251 -18.98 -12.84 -7.83
C ARG A 251 -18.40 -12.19 -6.59
N TRP A 252 -17.52 -12.93 -5.88
CA TRP A 252 -16.83 -12.37 -4.72
C TRP A 252 -15.75 -11.39 -5.16
N PRO A 253 -15.66 -10.21 -4.51
CA PRO A 253 -14.57 -9.26 -4.73
C PRO A 253 -13.25 -9.79 -4.18
N GLU A 254 -12.13 -9.26 -4.72
CA GLU A 254 -10.76 -9.55 -4.26
C GLU A 254 -10.38 -8.78 -2.99
#